data_8fcb2b1d6548b9bf8ce8d26c5b24e361
#
_entry.id   8fcb2b1d6548b9bf8ce8d26c5b24e361
#
_cell.length_a   1.000
_cell.length_b   1.000
_cell.length_c   1.000
_cell.angle_alpha   90.00
_cell.angle_beta   90.00
_cell.angle_gamma   90.00
#
_symmetry.space_group_name_H-M   'P 1'
#
loop_
_entity.id
_entity.type
_entity.pdbx_description
1 polymer ?
#
loop_
_entity_poly.entity_id
_entity_poly.type
_entity_poly.pdbx_seq_one_letter_code
_entity_poly.pdbx_strand_id
1 'polypeptide(L)'
;SLRGMASGTLKVEVLTEGVHSGDASGLVPSSFRIMRQVLDRLEDSKTGRLLPQSFHCEVPAERVAQARATAAILGEEVYKRFPWAHYDCGGSTAFALPVTTDPVEALLNRTWKPTLSVTGAEGFPALKDAGNVLRPYTAFKLSLRLPPLVDAVSAIEELKTLLEDNAPYQAKVTFESNGGATGWNAPATAPWFERALNAASKAHFGAPCGYIGQGGTIPLMNMLSEGFPKAQMMVCGVLGPKSNAHGPNEFLHVPYAKKLTAAVAEVIAALPVERAAQQQQQQPVPA
;
A
#
# COMPACT_ATOMS: atom_id res chain seq x y z
N SER A 1 8.72 6.99 -1.30
CA SER A 1 8.55 5.84 -0.39
C SER A 1 7.66 4.77 -1.00
N LEU A 2 7.86 3.54 -0.60
CA LEU A 2 7.07 2.36 -1.01
C LEU A 2 6.63 1.62 0.25
N ARG A 3 5.36 1.18 0.30
CA ARG A 3 4.91 0.34 1.42
C ARG A 3 5.50 -1.06 1.33
N GLY A 4 5.71 -1.67 2.50
CA GLY A 4 5.96 -3.10 2.65
C GLY A 4 4.70 -3.93 2.45
N MET A 5 4.86 -5.24 2.50
CA MET A 5 3.77 -6.21 2.39
C MET A 5 4.04 -7.43 3.27
N ALA A 6 2.98 -7.95 3.89
CA ALA A 6 2.93 -9.29 4.47
C ALA A 6 1.67 -10.00 3.97
N SER A 7 1.76 -11.26 3.61
CA SER A 7 0.60 -12.00 3.12
C SER A 7 0.59 -13.44 3.63
N GLY A 8 -0.60 -14.02 3.72
CA GLY A 8 -0.76 -15.40 4.16
C GLY A 8 -2.21 -15.86 4.05
N THR A 9 -2.42 -17.11 4.39
CA THR A 9 -3.75 -17.73 4.47
C THR A 9 -4.09 -17.99 5.93
N LEU A 10 -5.13 -17.34 6.41
CA LEU A 10 -5.72 -17.59 7.72
C LEU A 10 -6.84 -18.61 7.56
N LYS A 11 -6.77 -19.72 8.31
CA LYS A 11 -7.79 -20.78 8.30
C LYS A 11 -8.30 -21.05 9.71
N VAL A 12 -9.61 -21.14 9.85
CA VAL A 12 -10.31 -21.49 11.08
C VAL A 12 -11.11 -22.78 10.84
N GLU A 13 -10.79 -23.85 11.57
CA GLU A 13 -11.41 -25.16 11.45
C GLU A 13 -12.15 -25.50 12.75
N VAL A 14 -13.41 -25.95 12.63
CA VAL A 14 -14.28 -26.32 13.77
C VAL A 14 -14.81 -27.75 13.67
N LEU A 15 -14.84 -28.33 12.47
CA LEU A 15 -15.31 -29.68 12.18
C LEU A 15 -14.40 -30.32 11.14
N THR A 16 -14.47 -31.65 11.03
CA THR A 16 -13.76 -32.41 10.00
C THR A 16 -14.54 -32.50 8.70
N GLU A 17 -15.86 -32.34 8.75
CA GLU A 17 -16.77 -32.38 7.61
C GLU A 17 -17.99 -31.46 7.82
N GLY A 18 -18.70 -31.12 6.76
CA GLY A 18 -19.93 -30.35 6.84
C GLY A 18 -21.07 -31.15 7.43
N VAL A 19 -21.90 -30.50 8.26
CA VAL A 19 -23.05 -31.12 8.92
C VAL A 19 -24.33 -30.32 8.65
N HIS A 20 -25.48 -30.97 8.85
CA HIS A 20 -26.79 -30.31 8.67
C HIS A 20 -26.95 -29.12 9.64
N SER A 21 -27.20 -27.93 9.08
CA SER A 21 -27.24 -26.71 9.88
C SER A 21 -28.41 -26.69 10.88
N GLY A 22 -29.51 -27.33 10.57
CA GLY A 22 -30.67 -27.46 11.49
C GLY A 22 -30.33 -28.17 12.78
N ASP A 23 -29.46 -29.19 12.74
CA ASP A 23 -29.05 -29.95 13.91
C ASP A 23 -27.89 -29.29 14.67
N ALA A 24 -26.98 -28.64 13.94
CA ALA A 24 -25.71 -28.15 14.49
C ALA A 24 -25.73 -26.67 14.88
N SER A 25 -26.61 -25.85 14.30
CA SER A 25 -26.66 -24.42 14.60
C SER A 25 -27.06 -24.17 16.06
N GLY A 26 -26.28 -23.34 16.74
CA GLY A 26 -26.44 -23.04 18.16
C GLY A 26 -25.64 -23.97 19.07
N LEU A 27 -25.20 -25.14 18.58
CA LEU A 27 -24.35 -26.08 19.31
C LEU A 27 -22.89 -25.99 18.79
N VAL A 28 -22.67 -26.14 17.49
CA VAL A 28 -21.36 -26.01 16.87
C VAL A 28 -21.07 -24.53 16.58
N PRO A 29 -19.94 -23.99 17.02
CA PRO A 29 -19.58 -22.61 16.71
C PRO A 29 -19.33 -22.44 15.22
N SER A 30 -19.78 -21.31 14.64
CA SER A 30 -19.51 -21.01 13.22
C SER A 30 -18.07 -20.64 13.01
N SER A 31 -17.38 -21.33 12.09
CA SER A 31 -15.99 -21.01 11.68
C SER A 31 -15.88 -19.56 11.17
N PHE A 32 -16.90 -19.05 10.47
CA PHE A 32 -16.95 -17.67 10.01
C PHE A 32 -17.08 -16.66 11.15
N ARG A 33 -17.85 -16.97 12.21
CA ARG A 33 -17.93 -16.11 13.38
C ARG A 33 -16.59 -16.04 14.11
N ILE A 34 -15.91 -17.18 14.27
CA ILE A 34 -14.57 -17.22 14.88
C ILE A 34 -13.58 -16.45 14.01
N MET A 35 -13.61 -16.62 12.68
CA MET A 35 -12.79 -15.84 11.74
C MET A 35 -12.94 -14.32 11.99
N ARG A 36 -14.16 -13.83 12.15
CA ARG A 36 -14.42 -12.41 12.46
C ARG A 36 -13.81 -12.01 13.80
N GLN A 37 -13.97 -12.82 14.85
CA GLN A 37 -13.38 -12.55 16.17
C GLN A 37 -11.86 -12.54 16.16
N VAL A 38 -11.24 -13.38 15.35
CA VAL A 38 -9.77 -13.40 15.17
C VAL A 38 -9.32 -12.16 14.40
N LEU A 39 -10.03 -11.77 13.34
CA LEU A 39 -9.72 -10.56 12.58
C LEU A 39 -9.94 -9.27 13.39
N ASP A 40 -10.92 -9.24 14.30
CA ASP A 40 -11.16 -8.09 15.20
C ASP A 40 -9.99 -7.83 16.17
N ARG A 41 -9.04 -8.78 16.34
CA ARG A 41 -7.78 -8.55 17.07
C ARG A 41 -6.78 -7.76 16.24
N LEU A 42 -6.86 -7.85 14.93
CA LEU A 42 -5.94 -7.25 13.97
C LEU A 42 -6.44 -5.88 13.51
N GLU A 43 -7.74 -5.75 13.25
CA GLU A 43 -8.33 -4.57 12.62
C GLU A 43 -9.60 -4.13 13.37
N ASP A 44 -9.73 -2.84 13.60
CA ASP A 44 -11.00 -2.24 14.01
C ASP A 44 -11.99 -2.28 12.82
N SER A 45 -13.02 -3.10 12.93
CA SER A 45 -13.99 -3.32 11.84
C SER A 45 -14.82 -2.09 11.46
N LYS A 46 -14.81 -1.01 12.27
CA LYS A 46 -15.53 0.23 11.99
C LYS A 46 -14.68 1.24 11.21
N THR A 47 -13.39 1.27 11.52
CA THR A 47 -12.47 2.30 10.99
C THR A 47 -11.47 1.74 9.98
N GLY A 48 -11.27 0.42 9.93
CA GLY A 48 -10.23 -0.22 9.13
C GLY A 48 -8.81 0.01 9.66
N ARG A 49 -8.66 0.56 10.88
CA ARG A 49 -7.35 0.78 11.49
C ARG A 49 -6.81 -0.54 12.04
N LEU A 50 -5.56 -0.87 11.71
CA LEU A 50 -4.87 -1.99 12.35
C LEU A 50 -4.54 -1.64 13.80
N LEU A 51 -4.82 -2.59 14.71
CA LEU A 51 -4.72 -2.38 16.16
C LEU A 51 -3.30 -2.53 16.72
N PRO A 52 -2.46 -3.50 16.27
CA PRO A 52 -1.11 -3.66 16.80
C PRO A 52 -0.25 -2.42 16.50
N GLN A 53 0.35 -1.83 17.54
CA GLN A 53 1.16 -0.60 17.40
C GLN A 53 2.46 -0.85 16.62
N SER A 54 3.01 -2.04 16.67
CA SER A 54 4.19 -2.50 15.92
C SER A 54 4.02 -2.42 14.40
N PHE A 55 2.78 -2.47 13.91
CA PHE A 55 2.47 -2.32 12.47
C PHE A 55 2.40 -0.86 12.03
N HIS A 56 2.57 0.08 12.95
CA HIS A 56 2.58 1.51 12.66
C HIS A 56 4.00 2.08 12.77
N CYS A 57 4.24 3.19 12.13
CA CYS A 57 5.44 4.00 12.33
C CYS A 57 5.06 5.48 12.32
N GLU A 58 5.93 6.30 12.89
CA GLU A 58 5.83 7.75 12.73
C GLU A 58 6.12 8.13 11.28
N VAL A 59 5.27 8.99 10.73
CA VAL A 59 5.47 9.50 9.35
C VAL A 59 6.46 10.66 9.41
N PRO A 60 7.61 10.58 8.72
CA PRO A 60 8.57 11.68 8.70
C PRO A 60 7.93 13.01 8.25
N ALA A 61 8.28 14.10 8.92
CA ALA A 61 7.69 15.43 8.66
C ALA A 61 7.81 15.85 7.17
N GLU A 62 8.94 15.53 6.53
CA GLU A 62 9.16 15.75 5.10
C GLU A 62 8.11 15.03 4.25
N ARG A 63 7.74 13.80 4.61
CA ARG A 63 6.73 13.01 3.88
C ARG A 63 5.32 13.58 4.05
N VAL A 64 5.03 14.11 5.24
CA VAL A 64 3.78 14.84 5.47
C VAL A 64 3.73 16.11 4.61
N ALA A 65 4.82 16.86 4.54
CA ALA A 65 4.92 18.06 3.69
C ALA A 65 4.75 17.72 2.20
N GLN A 66 5.38 16.65 1.72
CA GLN A 66 5.21 16.13 0.36
C GLN A 66 3.76 15.70 0.07
N ALA A 67 3.11 15.02 1.01
CA ALA A 67 1.71 14.64 0.88
C ALA A 67 0.79 15.87 0.78
N ARG A 68 1.02 16.92 1.59
CA ARG A 68 0.27 18.19 1.51
C ARG A 68 0.45 18.87 0.15
N ALA A 69 1.68 18.99 -0.34
CA ALA A 69 1.97 19.58 -1.65
C ALA A 69 1.30 18.78 -2.77
N THR A 70 1.36 17.47 -2.75
CA THR A 70 0.73 16.59 -3.74
C THR A 70 -0.80 16.64 -3.66
N ALA A 71 -1.37 16.68 -2.46
CA ALA A 71 -2.81 16.83 -2.25
C ALA A 71 -3.34 18.16 -2.81
N ALA A 72 -2.57 19.24 -2.67
CA ALA A 72 -2.94 20.54 -3.26
C ALA A 72 -3.01 20.51 -4.80
N ILE A 73 -2.23 19.62 -5.45
CA ILE A 73 -2.26 19.46 -6.91
C ILE A 73 -3.40 18.53 -7.35
N LEU A 74 -3.55 17.38 -6.67
CA LEU A 74 -4.47 16.32 -7.08
C LEU A 74 -5.90 16.55 -6.59
N GLY A 75 -6.07 17.23 -5.45
CA GLY A 75 -7.37 17.42 -4.83
C GLY A 75 -8.14 16.12 -4.65
N GLU A 76 -9.39 16.10 -5.01
CA GLU A 76 -10.29 14.96 -4.89
C GLU A 76 -9.95 13.79 -5.84
N GLU A 77 -9.11 14.00 -6.88
CA GLU A 77 -8.67 12.92 -7.77
C GLU A 77 -7.92 11.81 -7.02
N VAL A 78 -7.39 12.10 -5.82
CA VAL A 78 -6.77 11.10 -4.95
C VAL A 78 -7.70 9.92 -4.69
N TYR A 79 -9.00 10.15 -4.53
CA TYR A 79 -10.00 9.12 -4.24
C TYR A 79 -11.10 9.01 -5.30
N LYS A 80 -11.50 10.09 -6.00
CA LYS A 80 -12.55 10.04 -7.03
C LYS A 80 -12.20 9.18 -8.25
N ARG A 81 -10.93 8.94 -8.52
CA ARG A 81 -10.46 8.13 -9.66
C ARG A 81 -10.85 6.64 -9.59
N PHE A 82 -11.26 6.13 -8.42
CA PHE A 82 -11.65 4.73 -8.27
C PHE A 82 -13.07 4.50 -8.79
N PRO A 83 -13.37 3.30 -9.34
CA PRO A 83 -14.69 2.97 -9.88
C PRO A 83 -15.67 2.63 -8.75
N TRP A 84 -16.11 3.64 -8.02
CA TRP A 84 -17.02 3.48 -6.90
C TRP A 84 -18.33 2.84 -7.31
N ALA A 85 -18.79 1.86 -6.53
CA ALA A 85 -20.13 1.31 -6.71
C ALA A 85 -21.17 2.42 -6.51
N HIS A 86 -22.19 2.42 -7.36
CA HIS A 86 -23.26 3.41 -7.33
C HIS A 86 -24.62 2.74 -7.39
N TYR A 87 -25.63 3.44 -6.89
CA TYR A 87 -27.04 3.01 -6.92
C TYR A 87 -27.96 4.23 -7.05
N ASP A 88 -29.13 4.01 -7.66
CA ASP A 88 -30.13 5.06 -7.79
C ASP A 88 -30.91 5.20 -6.49
N CYS A 89 -31.03 6.44 -6.01
CA CYS A 89 -31.74 6.78 -4.79
C CYS A 89 -32.74 7.92 -5.08
N GLY A 90 -33.99 7.54 -5.37
CA GLY A 90 -35.08 8.51 -5.50
C GLY A 90 -34.86 9.64 -6.52
N GLY A 91 -34.21 9.35 -7.67
CA GLY A 91 -33.92 10.32 -8.73
C GLY A 91 -32.54 10.99 -8.63
N SER A 92 -31.72 10.56 -7.66
CA SER A 92 -30.29 10.90 -7.58
C SER A 92 -29.43 9.64 -7.56
N THR A 93 -28.18 9.76 -8.01
CA THR A 93 -27.20 8.67 -7.94
C THR A 93 -26.35 8.81 -6.67
N ALA A 94 -26.38 7.80 -5.79
CA ALA A 94 -25.52 7.71 -4.62
C ALA A 94 -24.35 6.77 -4.89
N PHE A 95 -23.19 7.07 -4.29
CA PHE A 95 -21.96 6.31 -4.43
C PHE A 95 -21.50 5.76 -3.07
N ALA A 96 -20.79 4.64 -3.09
CA ALA A 96 -20.00 4.21 -1.95
C ALA A 96 -18.96 5.31 -1.62
N LEU A 97 -18.70 5.51 -0.32
CA LEU A 97 -17.84 6.59 0.13
C LEU A 97 -16.41 6.07 0.41
N PRO A 98 -15.37 6.91 0.20
CA PRO A 98 -14.02 6.60 0.64
C PRO A 98 -13.93 6.61 2.18
N VAL A 99 -12.89 5.98 2.73
CA VAL A 99 -12.59 6.00 4.18
C VAL A 99 -12.41 7.43 4.71
N THR A 100 -11.89 8.31 3.89
CA THR A 100 -11.73 9.75 4.17
C THR A 100 -11.87 10.57 2.90
N THR A 101 -12.38 11.79 3.01
CA THR A 101 -12.45 12.79 1.94
C THR A 101 -11.37 13.84 2.05
N ASP A 102 -10.50 13.79 3.09
CA ASP A 102 -9.29 14.62 3.17
C ASP A 102 -8.22 14.04 2.23
N PRO A 103 -7.79 14.77 1.18
CA PRO A 103 -6.80 14.28 0.23
C PRO A 103 -5.43 14.01 0.86
N VAL A 104 -5.03 14.75 1.88
CA VAL A 104 -3.76 14.54 2.60
C VAL A 104 -3.82 13.25 3.38
N GLU A 105 -4.88 13.07 4.16
CA GLU A 105 -5.10 11.84 4.91
C GLU A 105 -5.21 10.63 3.98
N ALA A 106 -5.94 10.73 2.87
CA ALA A 106 -6.06 9.68 1.88
C ALA A 106 -4.70 9.26 1.28
N LEU A 107 -3.82 10.22 0.98
CA LEU A 107 -2.45 9.96 0.54
C LEU A 107 -1.63 9.24 1.63
N LEU A 108 -1.68 9.70 2.87
CA LEU A 108 -0.95 9.10 3.98
C LEU A 108 -1.47 7.69 4.31
N ASN A 109 -2.79 7.49 4.31
CA ASN A 109 -3.42 6.18 4.49
C ASN A 109 -2.91 5.17 3.45
N ARG A 110 -2.79 5.61 2.20
CA ARG A 110 -2.34 4.77 1.09
C ARG A 110 -0.83 4.50 1.07
N THR A 111 -0.02 5.34 1.68
CA THR A 111 1.44 5.31 1.50
C THR A 111 2.23 5.09 2.78
N TRP A 112 1.66 5.41 3.95
CA TRP A 112 2.36 5.41 5.24
C TRP A 112 1.62 4.72 6.38
N LYS A 113 0.34 4.35 6.20
CA LYS A 113 -0.39 3.61 7.22
C LYS A 113 -0.56 2.14 6.82
N PRO A 114 -0.59 1.21 7.79
CA PRO A 114 -0.86 -0.18 7.51
C PRO A 114 -2.33 -0.38 7.15
N THR A 115 -2.59 -1.36 6.28
CA THR A 115 -3.96 -1.70 5.86
C THR A 115 -4.09 -3.20 5.67
N LEU A 116 -5.26 -3.76 5.95
CA LEU A 116 -5.63 -5.13 5.65
C LEU A 116 -6.54 -5.18 4.42
N SER A 117 -6.32 -6.19 3.58
CA SER A 117 -7.26 -6.58 2.53
C SER A 117 -7.45 -8.10 2.56
N VAL A 118 -8.69 -8.55 2.49
CA VAL A 118 -9.04 -9.94 2.23
C VAL A 118 -9.17 -10.10 0.72
N THR A 119 -8.26 -10.86 0.12
CA THR A 119 -8.14 -10.98 -1.35
C THR A 119 -8.66 -12.31 -1.89
N GLY A 120 -9.05 -13.21 -1.03
CA GLY A 120 -9.67 -14.49 -1.39
C GLY A 120 -10.35 -15.15 -0.21
N ALA A 121 -11.32 -16.01 -0.49
CA ALA A 121 -12.06 -16.77 0.52
C ALA A 121 -12.25 -18.22 0.06
N GLU A 122 -12.20 -19.15 1.02
CA GLU A 122 -12.44 -20.58 0.81
C GLU A 122 -13.26 -21.14 1.99
N GLY A 123 -13.85 -22.31 1.79
CA GLY A 123 -14.74 -22.96 2.76
C GLY A 123 -16.23 -22.71 2.48
N PHE A 124 -16.57 -21.88 1.51
CA PHE A 124 -17.92 -21.59 1.05
C PHE A 124 -18.14 -22.07 -0.38
N PRO A 125 -19.25 -22.71 -0.70
CA PRO A 125 -19.63 -22.98 -2.08
C PRO A 125 -20.05 -21.70 -2.80
N ALA A 126 -20.14 -21.74 -4.12
CA ALA A 126 -20.81 -20.68 -4.86
C ALA A 126 -22.27 -20.55 -4.41
N LEU A 127 -22.85 -19.34 -4.44
CA LEU A 127 -24.21 -19.10 -3.93
C LEU A 127 -25.26 -20.03 -4.53
N LYS A 128 -25.13 -20.35 -5.82
CA LYS A 128 -26.06 -21.28 -6.53
C LYS A 128 -25.98 -22.73 -6.01
N ASP A 129 -24.87 -23.11 -5.38
CA ASP A 129 -24.60 -24.45 -4.86
C ASP A 129 -24.69 -24.50 -3.33
N ALA A 130 -25.10 -23.39 -2.70
CA ALA A 130 -25.21 -23.28 -1.26
C ALA A 130 -26.48 -23.96 -0.75
N GLY A 131 -26.34 -24.76 0.31
CA GLY A 131 -27.44 -25.47 0.99
C GLY A 131 -27.34 -25.30 2.51
N ASN A 132 -28.24 -26.04 3.23
CA ASN A 132 -28.34 -25.99 4.68
C ASN A 132 -27.22 -26.78 5.38
N VAL A 133 -25.97 -26.43 5.11
CA VAL A 133 -24.77 -27.07 5.67
C VAL A 133 -23.99 -26.08 6.52
N LEU A 134 -23.70 -26.45 7.77
CA LEU A 134 -22.74 -25.76 8.59
C LEU A 134 -21.32 -26.13 8.11
N ARG A 135 -20.55 -25.13 7.76
CA ARG A 135 -19.25 -25.32 7.11
C ARG A 135 -18.17 -25.75 8.12
N PRO A 136 -17.33 -26.74 7.78
CA PRO A 136 -16.30 -27.24 8.70
C PRO A 136 -15.18 -26.22 8.94
N TYR A 137 -14.90 -25.35 7.99
CA TYR A 137 -13.86 -24.33 8.09
C TYR A 137 -14.22 -23.07 7.28
N THR A 138 -13.50 -22.00 7.57
CA THR A 138 -13.42 -20.76 6.80
C THR A 138 -11.96 -20.42 6.61
N ALA A 139 -11.53 -20.08 5.39
CA ALA A 139 -10.19 -19.63 5.13
C ALA A 139 -10.20 -18.31 4.32
N PHE A 140 -9.33 -17.38 4.69
CA PHE A 140 -9.15 -16.11 3.99
C PHE A 140 -7.71 -15.89 3.58
N LYS A 141 -7.52 -15.39 2.37
CA LYS A 141 -6.24 -14.86 1.92
C LYS A 141 -6.11 -13.43 2.42
N LEU A 142 -5.15 -13.21 3.30
CA LEU A 142 -4.85 -11.90 3.88
C LEU A 142 -3.70 -11.24 3.11
N SER A 143 -3.84 -9.95 2.85
CA SER A 143 -2.80 -9.10 2.30
C SER A 143 -2.72 -7.83 3.13
N LEU A 144 -1.65 -7.70 3.91
CA LEU A 144 -1.36 -6.51 4.68
C LEU A 144 -0.39 -5.63 3.90
N ARG A 145 -0.66 -4.34 3.87
CA ARG A 145 0.33 -3.34 3.49
C ARG A 145 0.93 -2.75 4.75
N LEU A 146 2.24 -2.72 4.82
CA LEU A 146 3.01 -2.23 5.96
C LEU A 146 3.61 -0.85 5.64
N PRO A 147 3.73 0.04 6.62
CA PRO A 147 4.46 1.29 6.44
C PRO A 147 5.90 1.05 5.97
N PRO A 148 6.54 2.03 5.29
CA PRO A 148 7.89 1.86 4.76
C PRO A 148 8.97 1.49 5.78
N LEU A 149 8.79 1.84 7.06
CA LEU A 149 9.76 1.62 8.14
C LEU A 149 9.45 0.41 9.03
N VAL A 150 8.41 -0.36 8.71
CA VAL A 150 8.05 -1.57 9.46
C VAL A 150 8.72 -2.78 8.80
N ASP A 151 9.46 -3.54 9.61
CA ASP A 151 10.09 -4.78 9.16
C ASP A 151 9.06 -5.86 8.88
N ALA A 152 9.09 -6.44 7.68
CA ALA A 152 8.08 -7.39 7.24
C ALA A 152 8.22 -8.76 7.91
N VAL A 153 9.43 -9.18 8.29
CA VAL A 153 9.68 -10.48 8.94
C VAL A 153 9.08 -10.46 10.33
N SER A 154 9.44 -9.45 11.13
CA SER A 154 8.89 -9.27 12.48
C SER A 154 7.37 -9.11 12.48
N ALA A 155 6.84 -8.37 11.49
CA ALA A 155 5.40 -8.20 11.33
C ALA A 155 4.67 -9.52 11.02
N ILE A 156 5.26 -10.42 10.23
CA ILE A 156 4.69 -11.74 9.93
C ILE A 156 4.67 -12.63 11.18
N GLU A 157 5.75 -12.63 11.96
CA GLU A 157 5.85 -13.43 13.20
C GLU A 157 4.80 -12.97 14.22
N GLU A 158 4.68 -11.66 14.43
CA GLU A 158 3.66 -11.11 15.31
C GLU A 158 2.24 -11.36 14.80
N LEU A 159 2.00 -11.21 13.49
CA LEU A 159 0.72 -11.52 12.87
C LEU A 159 0.31 -12.97 13.11
N LYS A 160 1.23 -13.92 12.96
CA LYS A 160 0.98 -15.33 13.20
C LYS A 160 0.57 -15.56 14.66
N THR A 161 1.33 -15.04 15.60
CA THR A 161 1.04 -15.16 17.04
C THR A 161 -0.32 -14.55 17.39
N LEU A 162 -0.59 -13.32 16.90
CA LEU A 162 -1.85 -12.61 17.16
C LEU A 162 -3.08 -13.39 16.67
N LEU A 163 -2.97 -14.02 15.50
CA LEU A 163 -4.10 -14.72 14.89
C LEU A 163 -4.33 -16.12 15.47
N GLU A 164 -3.24 -16.84 15.80
CA GLU A 164 -3.34 -18.25 16.24
C GLU A 164 -3.59 -18.39 17.75
N ASP A 165 -3.05 -17.49 18.58
CA ASP A 165 -3.13 -17.61 20.03
C ASP A 165 -4.56 -17.45 20.56
N ASN A 166 -4.85 -18.24 21.61
CA ASN A 166 -6.13 -18.17 22.35
C ASN A 166 -7.36 -18.18 21.42
N ALA A 167 -7.39 -19.14 20.49
CA ALA A 167 -8.50 -19.30 19.56
C ALA A 167 -9.85 -19.47 20.29
N PRO A 168 -10.89 -18.71 19.93
CA PRO A 168 -12.23 -18.88 20.50
C PRO A 168 -12.73 -20.33 20.32
N TYR A 169 -13.38 -20.87 21.35
CA TYR A 169 -13.92 -22.23 21.38
C TYR A 169 -12.86 -23.33 21.16
N GLN A 170 -11.57 -23.03 21.37
CA GLN A 170 -10.46 -23.95 21.05
C GLN A 170 -10.47 -24.44 19.59
N ALA A 171 -11.01 -23.62 18.69
CA ALA A 171 -10.97 -23.92 17.26
C ALA A 171 -9.52 -24.03 16.76
N LYS A 172 -9.29 -24.84 15.75
CA LYS A 172 -7.98 -24.91 15.12
C LYS A 172 -7.82 -23.71 14.19
N VAL A 173 -6.98 -22.76 14.62
CA VAL A 173 -6.64 -21.57 13.82
C VAL A 173 -5.19 -21.70 13.34
N THR A 174 -4.96 -21.51 12.05
CA THR A 174 -3.63 -21.56 11.44
C THR A 174 -3.43 -20.37 10.50
N PHE A 175 -2.27 -19.75 10.56
CA PHE A 175 -1.84 -18.74 9.62
C PHE A 175 -0.59 -19.21 8.89
N GLU A 176 -0.74 -19.49 7.60
CA GLU A 176 0.35 -19.89 6.70
C GLU A 176 0.83 -18.65 5.92
N SER A 177 2.01 -18.16 6.26
CA SER A 177 2.61 -17.01 5.57
C SER A 177 3.02 -17.38 4.14
N ASN A 178 2.74 -16.49 3.20
CA ASN A 178 3.27 -16.51 1.84
C ASN A 178 4.51 -15.60 1.68
N GLY A 179 5.08 -15.16 2.81
CA GLY A 179 6.18 -14.21 2.84
C GLY A 179 5.74 -12.75 2.82
N GLY A 180 6.73 -11.89 2.78
CA GLY A 180 6.56 -10.45 2.76
C GLY A 180 7.82 -9.77 2.27
N ALA A 181 7.75 -8.45 2.17
CA ALA A 181 8.89 -7.61 1.86
C ALA A 181 8.76 -6.28 2.61
N THR A 182 9.83 -5.87 3.25
CA THR A 182 9.92 -4.57 3.91
C THR A 182 9.80 -3.44 2.88
N GLY A 183 9.13 -2.36 3.26
CA GLY A 183 8.97 -1.18 2.43
C GLY A 183 10.29 -0.42 2.23
N TRP A 184 10.20 0.71 1.56
CA TRP A 184 11.36 1.55 1.30
C TRP A 184 11.04 3.00 1.59
N ASN A 185 11.82 3.62 2.48
CA ASN A 185 11.83 5.06 2.68
C ASN A 185 12.99 5.66 1.90
N ALA A 186 12.67 6.41 0.85
CA ALA A 186 13.69 7.07 0.03
C ALA A 186 14.62 7.95 0.88
N PRO A 187 15.92 8.01 0.59
CA PRO A 187 16.81 8.97 1.22
C PRO A 187 16.33 10.40 0.95
N ALA A 188 16.74 11.35 1.79
CA ALA A 188 16.43 12.77 1.59
C ALA A 188 16.97 13.23 0.22
N THR A 189 16.18 14.04 -0.46
CA THR A 189 16.56 14.59 -1.78
C THR A 189 17.66 15.64 -1.59
N ALA A 190 18.81 15.45 -2.22
CA ALA A 190 19.88 16.42 -2.18
C ALA A 190 19.45 17.76 -2.84
N PRO A 191 19.89 18.93 -2.34
CA PRO A 191 19.44 20.22 -2.87
C PRO A 191 19.71 20.40 -4.37
N TRP A 192 20.83 19.92 -4.89
CA TRP A 192 21.13 19.97 -6.31
C TRP A 192 20.15 19.13 -7.14
N PHE A 193 19.81 17.96 -6.61
CA PHE A 193 18.91 17.03 -7.29
C PHE A 193 17.47 17.58 -7.32
N GLU A 194 17.02 18.18 -6.21
CA GLU A 194 15.75 18.86 -6.14
C GLU A 194 15.66 20.03 -7.13
N ARG A 195 16.73 20.85 -7.24
CA ARG A 195 16.79 21.92 -8.24
C ARG A 195 16.71 21.37 -9.66
N ALA A 196 17.46 20.31 -9.98
CA ALA A 196 17.44 19.67 -11.29
C ALA A 196 16.05 19.11 -11.64
N LEU A 197 15.43 18.39 -10.71
CA LEU A 197 14.07 17.87 -10.88
C LEU A 197 13.04 18.98 -11.13
N ASN A 198 13.09 20.07 -10.35
CA ASN A 198 12.19 21.19 -10.52
C ASN A 198 12.41 21.94 -11.84
N ALA A 199 13.66 22.12 -12.26
CA ALA A 199 14.00 22.77 -13.53
C ALA A 199 13.48 21.94 -14.72
N ALA A 200 13.81 20.65 -14.77
CA ALA A 200 13.34 19.75 -15.81
C ALA A 200 11.81 19.61 -15.85
N SER A 201 11.17 19.53 -14.68
CA SER A 201 9.72 19.45 -14.60
C SER A 201 9.05 20.72 -15.14
N LYS A 202 9.55 21.91 -14.78
CA LYS A 202 9.03 23.18 -15.32
C LYS A 202 9.22 23.29 -16.84
N ALA A 203 10.39 22.87 -17.35
CA ALA A 203 10.67 22.93 -18.78
C ALA A 203 9.75 22.03 -19.61
N HIS A 204 9.51 20.79 -19.17
CA HIS A 204 8.77 19.81 -19.96
C HIS A 204 7.28 19.72 -19.61
N PHE A 205 6.90 20.04 -18.36
CA PHE A 205 5.52 19.88 -17.87
C PHE A 205 4.88 21.21 -17.42
N GLY A 206 5.63 22.29 -17.31
CA GLY A 206 5.12 23.62 -16.97
C GLY A 206 4.88 23.84 -15.46
N ALA A 207 5.25 22.88 -14.60
CA ALA A 207 5.02 22.94 -13.15
C ALA A 207 6.21 22.34 -12.38
N PRO A 208 6.41 22.67 -11.08
CA PRO A 208 7.41 22.04 -10.24
C PRO A 208 7.16 20.52 -10.11
N CYS A 209 8.24 19.77 -9.80
CA CYS A 209 8.15 18.35 -9.56
C CYS A 209 7.39 18.07 -8.26
N GLY A 210 6.38 17.18 -8.34
CA GLY A 210 5.69 16.66 -7.16
C GLY A 210 6.24 15.30 -6.75
N TYR A 211 6.05 14.95 -5.48
CA TYR A 211 6.46 13.67 -4.90
C TYR A 211 5.25 12.90 -4.42
N ILE A 212 5.15 11.63 -4.78
CA ILE A 212 4.08 10.75 -4.32
C ILE A 212 4.68 9.43 -3.84
N GLY A 213 4.25 8.98 -2.65
CA GLY A 213 4.52 7.62 -2.21
C GLY A 213 3.66 6.62 -2.99
N GLN A 214 4.14 5.41 -3.13
CA GLN A 214 3.39 4.31 -3.74
C GLN A 214 2.96 3.29 -2.70
N GLY A 215 1.73 2.79 -2.86
CA GLY A 215 1.17 1.75 -2.00
C GLY A 215 1.72 0.35 -2.31
N GLY A 216 2.41 0.17 -3.43
CA GLY A 216 3.02 -1.09 -3.84
C GLY A 216 4.41 -1.32 -3.22
N THR A 217 4.86 -2.57 -3.24
CA THR A 217 6.15 -3.00 -2.70
C THR A 217 7.09 -3.33 -3.85
N ILE A 218 8.30 -2.74 -3.85
CA ILE A 218 9.33 -2.97 -4.88
C ILE A 218 10.66 -3.26 -4.17
N PRO A 219 10.99 -4.53 -3.89
CA PRO A 219 12.20 -4.92 -3.13
C PRO A 219 13.51 -4.42 -3.74
N LEU A 220 13.56 -4.24 -5.08
CA LEU A 220 14.70 -3.68 -5.80
C LEU A 220 15.18 -2.36 -5.20
N MET A 221 14.28 -1.52 -4.68
CA MET A 221 14.65 -0.20 -4.15
C MET A 221 15.47 -0.30 -2.86
N ASN A 222 15.19 -1.28 -1.99
CA ASN A 222 16.01 -1.56 -0.81
C ASN A 222 17.41 -2.01 -1.23
N MET A 223 17.49 -2.97 -2.14
CA MET A 223 18.77 -3.49 -2.65
C MET A 223 19.64 -2.38 -3.28
N LEU A 224 19.04 -1.49 -4.07
CA LEU A 224 19.75 -0.36 -4.67
C LEU A 224 20.22 0.65 -3.61
N SER A 225 19.38 0.95 -2.62
CA SER A 225 19.74 1.89 -1.54
C SER A 225 20.86 1.35 -0.64
N GLU A 226 20.87 0.05 -0.36
CA GLU A 226 21.91 -0.63 0.40
C GLU A 226 23.23 -0.70 -0.40
N GLY A 227 23.15 -1.07 -1.67
CA GLY A 227 24.33 -1.15 -2.55
C GLY A 227 24.93 0.21 -2.92
N PHE A 228 24.10 1.25 -2.94
CA PHE A 228 24.51 2.60 -3.36
C PHE A 228 23.99 3.69 -2.39
N PRO A 229 24.46 3.70 -1.12
CA PRO A 229 23.89 4.57 -0.08
C PRO A 229 24.07 6.08 -0.31
N LYS A 230 24.98 6.47 -1.21
CA LYS A 230 25.23 7.88 -1.61
C LYS A 230 24.48 8.29 -2.89
N ALA A 231 23.80 7.36 -3.54
CA ALA A 231 23.06 7.65 -4.77
C ALA A 231 21.75 8.40 -4.48
N GLN A 232 21.41 9.35 -5.34
CA GLN A 232 20.06 9.92 -5.37
C GLN A 232 19.16 9.04 -6.24
N MET A 233 17.94 8.83 -5.77
CA MET A 233 17.00 7.90 -6.41
C MET A 233 15.87 8.68 -7.09
N MET A 234 15.78 8.58 -8.42
CA MET A 234 14.65 9.05 -9.19
C MET A 234 13.78 7.86 -9.59
N VAL A 235 12.65 7.68 -8.89
CA VAL A 235 11.68 6.64 -9.21
C VAL A 235 10.50 7.29 -9.92
N CYS A 236 10.28 6.95 -11.17
CA CYS A 236 9.22 7.51 -11.99
C CYS A 236 8.60 6.44 -12.89
N GLY A 237 7.36 6.67 -13.32
CA GLY A 237 6.64 5.80 -14.24
C GLY A 237 6.38 6.51 -15.58
N VAL A 238 6.39 5.75 -16.67
CA VAL A 238 6.29 6.32 -18.02
C VAL A 238 4.89 6.24 -18.64
N LEU A 239 3.96 5.50 -18.04
CA LEU A 239 2.62 5.28 -18.60
C LEU A 239 1.86 6.59 -18.85
N GLY A 240 1.91 7.52 -17.91
CA GLY A 240 1.21 8.78 -17.96
C GLY A 240 -0.18 8.76 -17.32
N PRO A 241 -0.88 9.89 -17.34
CA PRO A 241 -2.19 10.02 -16.69
C PRO A 241 -3.26 9.14 -17.35
N LYS A 242 -4.14 8.59 -16.53
CA LYS A 242 -5.28 7.74 -16.92
C LYS A 242 -4.94 6.43 -17.63
N SER A 243 -3.69 5.99 -17.56
CA SER A 243 -3.20 4.79 -18.26
C SER A 243 -3.71 3.47 -17.71
N ASN A 244 -4.36 3.47 -16.54
CA ASN A 244 -4.98 2.30 -15.91
C ASN A 244 -4.00 1.12 -15.72
N ALA A 245 -2.82 1.39 -15.12
CA ALA A 245 -1.77 0.39 -14.88
C ALA A 245 -2.32 -0.89 -14.23
N HIS A 246 -1.99 -2.05 -14.80
CA HIS A 246 -2.48 -3.38 -14.42
C HIS A 246 -4.00 -3.58 -14.54
N GLY A 247 -4.69 -2.69 -15.23
CA GLY A 247 -6.13 -2.75 -15.47
C GLY A 247 -6.49 -2.99 -16.94
N PRO A 248 -7.79 -3.18 -17.23
CA PRO A 248 -8.27 -3.28 -18.62
C PRO A 248 -7.92 -2.05 -19.45
N ASN A 249 -7.54 -2.26 -20.71
CA ASN A 249 -7.17 -1.19 -21.65
C ASN A 249 -6.00 -0.31 -21.15
N GLU A 250 -5.04 -0.89 -20.44
CA GLU A 250 -3.81 -0.20 -20.10
C GLU A 250 -3.13 0.36 -21.37
N PHE A 251 -2.66 1.61 -21.31
CA PHE A 251 -2.02 2.26 -22.45
C PHE A 251 -0.83 3.13 -22.02
N LEU A 252 0.08 3.39 -22.95
CA LEU A 252 1.16 4.36 -22.82
C LEU A 252 0.72 5.71 -23.40
N HIS A 253 0.76 6.76 -22.56
CA HIS A 253 0.57 8.14 -23.03
C HIS A 253 1.87 8.66 -23.68
N VAL A 254 2.03 8.45 -24.99
CA VAL A 254 3.28 8.75 -25.73
C VAL A 254 3.81 10.18 -25.52
N PRO A 255 2.99 11.26 -25.58
CA PRO A 255 3.50 12.61 -25.30
C PRO A 255 4.09 12.76 -23.89
N TYR A 256 3.49 12.12 -22.87
CA TYR A 256 4.02 12.10 -21.51
C TYR A 256 5.36 11.37 -21.44
N ALA A 257 5.44 10.17 -22.04
CA ALA A 257 6.66 9.36 -22.06
C ALA A 257 7.84 10.13 -22.68
N LYS A 258 7.63 10.82 -23.81
CA LYS A 258 8.65 11.67 -24.46
C LYS A 258 9.14 12.78 -23.53
N LYS A 259 8.22 13.51 -22.89
CA LYS A 259 8.55 14.57 -21.94
C LYS A 259 9.31 14.06 -20.73
N LEU A 260 8.89 12.92 -20.18
CA LEU A 260 9.57 12.31 -19.05
C LEU A 260 10.99 11.86 -19.41
N THR A 261 11.18 11.24 -20.58
CA THR A 261 12.50 10.84 -21.06
C THR A 261 13.44 12.04 -21.19
N ALA A 262 12.97 13.16 -21.75
CA ALA A 262 13.76 14.38 -21.85
C ALA A 262 14.09 14.95 -20.45
N ALA A 263 13.13 15.02 -19.55
CA ALA A 263 13.34 15.48 -18.19
C ALA A 263 14.37 14.62 -17.43
N VAL A 264 14.33 13.29 -17.59
CA VAL A 264 15.32 12.37 -16.99
C VAL A 264 16.71 12.66 -17.54
N ALA A 265 16.85 12.87 -18.86
CA ALA A 265 18.13 13.18 -19.49
C ALA A 265 18.72 14.50 -18.94
N GLU A 266 17.91 15.54 -18.76
CA GLU A 266 18.35 16.82 -18.17
C GLU A 266 18.79 16.66 -16.71
N VAL A 267 18.06 15.89 -15.91
CA VAL A 267 18.46 15.62 -14.52
C VAL A 267 19.80 14.88 -14.45
N ILE A 268 20.02 13.89 -15.33
CA ILE A 268 21.31 13.18 -15.42
C ILE A 268 22.42 14.15 -15.81
N ALA A 269 22.19 15.04 -16.78
CA ALA A 269 23.16 16.03 -17.25
C ALA A 269 23.54 17.09 -16.20
N ALA A 270 22.69 17.30 -15.19
CA ALA A 270 22.97 18.23 -14.10
C ALA A 270 24.05 17.72 -13.12
N LEU A 271 24.25 16.41 -12.98
CA LEU A 271 25.19 15.81 -12.02
C LEU A 271 26.67 16.19 -12.24
N PRO A 272 27.23 16.15 -13.46
CA PRO A 272 28.62 16.58 -13.71
C PRO A 272 28.85 18.05 -13.34
N VAL A 273 27.89 18.93 -13.63
CA VAL A 273 27.96 20.35 -13.30
C VAL A 273 28.01 20.58 -11.79
N GLU A 274 27.20 19.90 -11.04
CA GLU A 274 27.19 19.98 -9.58
C GLU A 274 28.51 19.45 -8.97
N ARG A 275 29.04 18.33 -9.49
CA ARG A 275 30.34 17.79 -9.05
C ARG A 275 31.48 18.76 -9.28
N ALA A 276 31.51 19.43 -10.43
CA ALA A 276 32.50 20.43 -10.73
C ALA A 276 32.41 21.64 -9.78
N ALA A 277 31.21 22.12 -9.47
CA ALA A 277 30.98 23.20 -8.52
C ALA A 277 31.44 22.85 -7.10
N GLN A 278 31.15 21.62 -6.62
CA GLN A 278 31.59 21.15 -5.31
C GLN A 278 33.12 21.03 -5.20
N GLN A 279 33.80 20.59 -6.25
CA GLN A 279 35.26 20.50 -6.30
C GLN A 279 35.92 21.88 -6.22
N GLN A 280 35.35 22.88 -6.87
CA GLN A 280 35.85 24.26 -6.82
C GLN A 280 35.70 24.88 -5.43
N GLN A 281 34.64 24.57 -4.70
CA GLN A 281 34.42 25.07 -3.33
C GLN A 281 35.33 24.41 -2.29
N GLN A 282 35.93 23.26 -2.58
CA GLN A 282 36.85 22.54 -1.70
C GLN A 282 38.31 22.86 -1.93
N GLN A 283 38.64 23.68 -2.92
CA GLN A 283 40.01 24.15 -3.12
C GLN A 283 40.33 25.21 -2.04
N PRO A 284 41.45 25.07 -1.31
CA PRO A 284 41.84 26.08 -0.33
C PRO A 284 42.11 27.40 -1.05
N VAL A 285 41.65 28.50 -0.45
CA VAL A 285 41.97 29.86 -0.91
C VAL A 285 43.48 29.98 -0.90
N PRO A 286 44.14 30.36 -2.04
CA PRO A 286 45.57 30.61 -2.03
C PRO A 286 45.92 31.69 -1.00
N ALA A 287 46.93 31.41 -0.17
CA ALA A 287 47.40 32.32 0.89
C ALA A 287 48.00 33.59 0.30
#